data_06ac7c58365ec84ac3ab8725820ef838
#
_entry.id   06ac7c58365ec84ac3ab8725820ef838
#
_cell.length_a   1.000
_cell.length_b   1.000
_cell.length_c   1.000
_cell.angle_alpha   90.00
_cell.angle_beta   90.00
_cell.angle_gamma   90.00
#
_symmetry.space_group_name_H-M   'P 1'
#
loop_
_entity.id
_entity.type
_entity.pdbx_description
1 polymer ?
#
loop_
_entity_poly.entity_id
_entity_poly.type
_entity_poly.pdbx_seq_one_letter_code
_entity_poly.pdbx_strand_id
1 'polypeptide(L)'
;MKRLLAAVLFLIGMTGIAAACPNYQLPGVQSYYTTGQDLWTPNSYSVTAGGDQYLRNCGFNYSGYVISRPDFEFRIDGLQGYNRLNIRAVGSCDTVLLVNDSTGGWWFNDDGLGNLNPSIDVYNPVNGVWDIWVGTYGTGYCSATLTLETF
;
A
#
# COMPACT_ATOMS: atom_id res chain seq x y z
N MET A 1 8.07 -52.07 -44.18
CA MET A 1 7.55 -50.70 -43.99
C MET A 1 7.22 -50.51 -42.50
N LYS A 2 8.10 -49.83 -41.74
CA LYS A 2 7.90 -49.56 -40.30
C LYS A 2 7.35 -48.16 -40.17
N ARG A 3 6.10 -48.02 -39.65
CA ARG A 3 5.47 -46.75 -39.36
C ARG A 3 5.90 -46.27 -37.96
N LEU A 4 6.68 -45.20 -37.89
CA LEU A 4 7.00 -44.50 -36.66
C LEU A 4 5.80 -43.60 -36.28
N LEU A 5 5.13 -43.89 -35.17
CA LEU A 5 4.19 -42.99 -34.54
C LEU A 5 4.98 -42.00 -33.66
N ALA A 6 4.99 -40.73 -34.05
CA ALA A 6 5.50 -39.65 -33.20
C ALA A 6 4.42 -39.25 -32.23
N ALA A 7 4.62 -39.52 -30.94
CA ALA A 7 3.78 -39.02 -29.86
C ALA A 7 4.15 -37.55 -29.57
N VAL A 8 3.25 -36.64 -29.88
CA VAL A 8 3.36 -35.22 -29.49
C VAL A 8 2.89 -35.08 -28.04
N LEU A 9 3.83 -34.87 -27.11
CA LEU A 9 3.52 -34.53 -25.74
C LEU A 9 3.10 -33.06 -25.69
N PHE A 10 1.82 -32.80 -25.44
CA PHE A 10 1.30 -31.46 -25.12
C PHE A 10 1.62 -31.14 -23.65
N LEU A 11 2.64 -30.34 -23.40
CA LEU A 11 2.86 -29.74 -22.09
C LEU A 11 1.84 -28.62 -21.87
N ILE A 12 0.78 -28.92 -21.11
CA ILE A 12 -0.14 -27.91 -20.61
C ILE A 12 0.60 -27.19 -19.47
N GLY A 13 1.18 -26.04 -19.81
CA GLY A 13 1.73 -25.12 -18.80
C GLY A 13 0.56 -24.61 -17.93
N MET A 14 0.47 -25.08 -16.69
CA MET A 14 -0.34 -24.43 -15.65
C MET A 14 0.27 -23.06 -15.38
N THR A 15 -0.24 -22.02 -16.02
CA THR A 15 -0.01 -20.64 -15.56
C THR A 15 -0.77 -20.46 -14.26
N GLY A 16 -0.09 -20.72 -13.13
CA GLY A 16 -0.59 -20.30 -11.83
C GLY A 16 -0.80 -18.80 -11.88
N ILE A 17 -2.03 -18.34 -11.62
CA ILE A 17 -2.31 -16.93 -11.37
C ILE A 17 -1.57 -16.64 -10.04
N ALA A 18 -0.39 -16.03 -10.12
CA ALA A 18 0.27 -15.51 -8.94
C ALA A 18 -0.68 -14.48 -8.32
N ALA A 19 -1.13 -14.70 -7.09
CA ALA A 19 -1.87 -13.69 -6.34
C ALA A 19 -0.99 -12.44 -6.32
N ALA A 20 -1.51 -11.35 -6.87
CA ALA A 20 -0.76 -10.10 -7.00
C ALA A 20 -0.85 -9.32 -5.69
N CYS A 21 -0.22 -9.84 -4.63
CA CYS A 21 -0.16 -9.23 -3.30
C CYS A 21 0.46 -7.83 -3.33
N PRO A 22 0.26 -7.02 -2.28
CA PRO A 22 0.91 -5.72 -2.16
C PRO A 22 2.41 -5.83 -2.42
N ASN A 23 2.90 -5.07 -3.40
CA ASN A 23 4.28 -5.15 -3.85
C ASN A 23 4.90 -3.75 -3.95
N TYR A 24 5.72 -3.39 -2.97
CA TYR A 24 6.46 -2.11 -2.91
C TYR A 24 7.55 -1.98 -3.99
N GLN A 25 7.88 -3.06 -4.73
CA GLN A 25 8.80 -2.99 -5.87
C GLN A 25 8.13 -2.47 -7.14
N LEU A 26 6.81 -2.35 -7.15
CA LEU A 26 6.07 -1.72 -8.23
C LEU A 26 5.97 -0.22 -7.98
N PRO A 27 6.11 0.62 -9.02
CA PRO A 27 5.94 2.06 -8.84
C PRO A 27 4.51 2.37 -8.38
N GLY A 28 4.35 3.38 -7.53
CA GLY A 28 3.04 3.85 -7.08
C GLY A 28 2.13 4.26 -8.25
N VAL A 29 0.82 4.22 -8.03
CA VAL A 29 -0.16 4.79 -8.98
C VAL A 29 0.10 6.29 -9.12
N GLN A 30 0.43 6.94 -8.01
CA GLN A 30 0.86 8.31 -7.92
C GLN A 30 2.23 8.36 -7.22
N SER A 31 3.18 9.14 -7.75
CA SER A 31 4.51 9.28 -7.18
C SER A 31 4.82 10.75 -6.89
N TYR A 32 5.35 11.02 -5.71
CA TYR A 32 5.65 12.37 -5.23
C TYR A 32 7.06 12.45 -4.63
N TYR A 33 7.68 13.60 -4.81
CA TYR A 33 8.83 14.03 -4.01
C TYR A 33 8.38 15.12 -3.05
N THR A 34 8.74 15.00 -1.77
CA THR A 34 8.43 15.99 -0.75
C THR A 34 9.52 16.01 0.32
N THR A 35 9.47 16.97 1.22
CA THR A 35 10.39 17.09 2.35
C THR A 35 9.63 17.10 3.67
N GLY A 36 10.35 16.78 4.77
CA GLY A 36 9.78 16.93 6.11
C GLY A 36 9.28 18.36 6.37
N GLN A 37 9.95 19.37 5.80
CA GLN A 37 9.52 20.77 5.93
C GLN A 37 8.22 21.05 5.17
N ASP A 38 8.03 20.48 3.98
CA ASP A 38 6.78 20.64 3.23
C ASP A 38 5.60 20.02 3.98
N LEU A 39 5.86 18.90 4.66
CA LEU A 39 4.89 18.16 5.44
C LEU A 39 4.61 18.75 6.85
N TRP A 40 5.33 19.81 7.27
CA TRP A 40 5.01 20.54 8.52
C TRP A 40 3.61 21.14 8.50
N THR A 41 3.09 21.41 7.32
CA THR A 41 1.67 21.68 7.08
C THR A 41 1.06 20.42 6.46
N PRO A 42 -0.11 19.94 6.95
CA PRO A 42 -0.75 18.75 6.40
C PRO A 42 -0.92 18.80 4.88
N ASN A 43 -0.37 17.84 4.17
CA ASN A 43 -0.56 17.67 2.72
C ASN A 43 -1.53 16.53 2.43
N SER A 44 -2.55 16.81 1.63
CA SER A 44 -3.66 15.89 1.37
C SER A 44 -3.77 15.51 -0.10
N TYR A 45 -4.07 14.22 -0.36
CA TYR A 45 -4.11 13.60 -1.69
C TYR A 45 -5.39 12.79 -1.83
N SER A 46 -6.11 12.98 -2.92
CA SER A 46 -7.32 12.20 -3.21
C SER A 46 -6.97 10.80 -3.72
N VAL A 47 -7.74 9.81 -3.31
CA VAL A 47 -7.56 8.41 -3.71
C VAL A 47 -8.90 7.67 -3.75
N THR A 48 -8.97 6.61 -4.55
CA THR A 48 -10.02 5.60 -4.44
C THR A 48 -9.51 4.47 -3.56
N ALA A 49 -9.99 4.40 -2.32
CA ALA A 49 -9.64 3.34 -1.38
C ALA A 49 -10.24 2.00 -1.80
N GLY A 50 -9.51 0.90 -1.54
CA GLY A 50 -9.96 -0.46 -1.80
C GLY A 50 -9.03 -1.24 -2.72
N GLY A 51 -9.43 -2.44 -3.07
CA GLY A 51 -8.67 -3.32 -3.95
C GLY A 51 -9.25 -4.72 -3.99
N ASP A 52 -8.54 -5.60 -4.69
CA ASP A 52 -8.91 -7.01 -4.87
C ASP A 52 -7.96 -7.96 -4.11
N GLN A 53 -6.92 -7.42 -3.45
CA GLN A 53 -5.95 -8.21 -2.71
C GLN A 53 -6.30 -8.24 -1.23
N TYR A 54 -6.83 -9.37 -0.75
CA TYR A 54 -7.10 -9.56 0.67
C TYR A 54 -5.80 -9.80 1.43
N LEU A 55 -5.46 -8.92 2.36
CA LEU A 55 -4.16 -8.90 3.05
C LEU A 55 -3.81 -10.23 3.73
N ARG A 56 -4.78 -10.92 4.33
CA ARG A 56 -4.51 -12.23 4.96
C ARG A 56 -4.09 -13.30 3.97
N ASN A 57 -4.57 -13.26 2.73
CA ASN A 57 -4.15 -14.18 1.67
C ASN A 57 -2.72 -13.90 1.20
N CYS A 58 -2.19 -12.73 1.55
CA CYS A 58 -0.85 -12.27 1.22
C CYS A 58 0.16 -12.46 2.37
N GLY A 59 -0.22 -13.15 3.43
CA GLY A 59 0.66 -13.42 4.57
C GLY A 59 0.68 -12.32 5.63
N PHE A 60 -0.12 -11.27 5.49
CA PHE A 60 -0.30 -10.27 6.55
C PHE A 60 -1.27 -10.79 7.61
N ASN A 61 -1.03 -10.39 8.87
CA ASN A 61 -1.92 -10.75 9.98
C ASN A 61 -3.05 -9.71 10.19
N TYR A 62 -3.41 -8.99 9.13
CA TYR A 62 -4.38 -7.91 9.10
C TYR A 62 -5.53 -8.20 8.15
N SER A 63 -6.71 -7.61 8.40
CA SER A 63 -7.87 -7.66 7.51
C SER A 63 -7.94 -6.39 6.69
N GLY A 64 -8.27 -6.51 5.42
CA GLY A 64 -8.44 -5.38 4.51
C GLY A 64 -8.12 -5.77 3.08
N TYR A 65 -8.59 -4.95 2.17
CA TYR A 65 -8.44 -5.12 0.73
C TYR A 65 -7.69 -3.93 0.15
N VAL A 66 -6.61 -4.19 -0.57
CA VAL A 66 -5.79 -3.18 -1.23
C VAL A 66 -5.50 -3.59 -2.67
N ILE A 67 -5.01 -2.68 -3.49
CA ILE A 67 -4.49 -3.02 -4.81
C ILE A 67 -3.07 -3.60 -4.69
N SER A 68 -2.56 -4.21 -5.75
CA SER A 68 -1.25 -4.85 -5.77
C SER A 68 -0.10 -3.84 -5.69
N ARG A 69 -0.13 -2.77 -6.50
CA ARG A 69 0.87 -1.70 -6.47
C ARG A 69 0.49 -0.65 -5.41
N PRO A 70 1.44 0.13 -4.86
CA PRO A 70 1.09 1.22 -3.96
C PRO A 70 0.14 2.23 -4.62
N ASP A 71 -0.82 2.76 -3.87
CA ASP A 71 -1.60 3.92 -4.34
C ASP A 71 -0.68 5.13 -4.47
N PHE A 72 0.24 5.26 -3.52
CA PHE A 72 1.21 6.34 -3.48
C PHE A 72 2.62 5.81 -3.20
N GLU A 73 3.58 6.36 -3.94
CA GLU A 73 5.00 6.26 -3.65
C GLU A 73 5.52 7.67 -3.34
N PHE A 74 5.98 7.89 -2.11
CA PHE A 74 6.59 9.14 -1.69
C PHE A 74 8.09 8.95 -1.51
N ARG A 75 8.89 9.78 -2.19
CA ARG A 75 10.27 10.01 -1.80
C ARG A 75 10.31 11.21 -0.85
N ILE A 76 10.66 10.96 0.41
CA ILE A 76 10.65 11.98 1.46
C ILE A 76 12.08 12.20 1.97
N ASP A 77 12.57 13.44 1.90
CA ASP A 77 13.86 13.85 2.43
C ASP A 77 13.68 14.83 3.62
N GLY A 78 14.74 15.03 4.41
CA GLY A 78 14.74 15.97 5.54
C GLY A 78 13.86 15.57 6.73
N LEU A 79 13.57 14.27 6.89
CA LEU A 79 12.78 13.76 8.01
C LEU A 79 13.53 13.75 9.36
N GLN A 80 14.87 13.77 9.36
CA GLN A 80 15.69 13.69 10.58
C GLN A 80 15.49 14.88 11.54
N GLY A 81 14.87 15.95 11.09
CA GLY A 81 14.51 17.11 11.93
C GLY A 81 13.18 16.97 12.67
N TYR A 82 12.45 15.87 12.43
CA TYR A 82 11.11 15.67 12.94
C TYR A 82 11.03 14.42 13.81
N ASN A 83 10.28 14.51 14.91
CA ASN A 83 10.10 13.40 15.83
C ASN A 83 9.09 12.37 15.34
N ARG A 84 8.17 12.79 14.46
CA ARG A 84 7.05 11.97 14.02
C ARG A 84 6.62 12.32 12.60
N LEU A 85 6.30 11.29 11.82
CA LEU A 85 5.50 11.37 10.60
C LEU A 85 4.15 10.71 10.87
N ASN A 86 3.07 11.45 10.76
CA ASN A 86 1.72 10.93 10.80
C ASN A 86 1.22 10.71 9.37
N ILE A 87 0.66 9.53 9.12
CA ILE A 87 0.04 9.12 7.86
C ILE A 87 -1.38 8.70 8.20
N ARG A 88 -2.40 9.38 7.67
CA ARG A 88 -3.80 9.11 7.96
C ARG A 88 -4.66 9.13 6.70
N ALA A 89 -5.72 8.34 6.69
CA ALA A 89 -6.70 8.37 5.62
C ALA A 89 -8.11 8.58 6.19
N VAL A 90 -8.91 9.37 5.47
CA VAL A 90 -10.33 9.58 5.78
C VAL A 90 -11.13 9.25 4.55
N GLY A 91 -12.02 8.27 4.66
CA GLY A 91 -12.87 7.80 3.57
C GLY A 91 -14.35 7.92 3.85
N SER A 92 -15.15 7.75 2.81
CA SER A 92 -16.61 7.64 2.93
C SER A 92 -17.06 6.24 3.36
N CYS A 93 -16.13 5.32 3.60
CA CYS A 93 -16.33 3.95 4.07
C CYS A 93 -15.27 3.60 5.13
N ASP A 94 -15.35 2.39 5.68
CA ASP A 94 -14.36 1.80 6.57
C ASP A 94 -13.04 1.56 5.81
N THR A 95 -12.04 2.40 6.09
CA THR A 95 -10.76 2.40 5.36
C THR A 95 -9.65 1.75 6.18
N VAL A 96 -8.63 1.24 5.48
CA VAL A 96 -7.40 0.71 6.08
C VAL A 96 -6.18 1.36 5.45
N LEU A 97 -5.10 1.49 6.22
CA LEU A 97 -3.79 1.88 5.74
C LEU A 97 -2.80 0.73 5.87
N LEU A 98 -2.08 0.48 4.78
CA LEU A 98 -0.88 -0.35 4.76
C LEU A 98 0.27 0.51 4.26
N VAL A 99 1.39 0.51 4.97
CA VAL A 99 2.58 1.31 4.62
C VAL A 99 3.80 0.41 4.64
N ASN A 100 4.64 0.48 3.60
CA ASN A 100 6.01 0.00 3.63
C ASN A 100 6.92 1.21 3.73
N ASP A 101 7.67 1.31 4.84
CA ASP A 101 8.51 2.47 5.11
C ASP A 101 9.88 2.38 4.42
N SER A 102 10.65 3.45 4.47
CA SER A 102 11.97 3.57 3.83
C SER A 102 13.02 2.59 4.37
N THR A 103 12.74 1.88 5.45
CA THR A 103 13.61 0.84 6.04
C THR A 103 13.15 -0.57 5.67
N GLY A 104 12.04 -0.70 4.95
CA GLY A 104 11.40 -1.96 4.60
C GLY A 104 10.43 -2.48 5.68
N GLY A 105 10.15 -1.68 6.71
CA GLY A 105 9.17 -1.99 7.75
C GLY A 105 7.74 -1.88 7.25
N TRP A 106 6.85 -2.76 7.74
CA TRP A 106 5.44 -2.74 7.42
C TRP A 106 4.61 -2.20 8.59
N TRP A 107 3.70 -1.28 8.30
CA TRP A 107 2.78 -0.66 9.24
C TRP A 107 1.35 -0.86 8.75
N PHE A 108 0.43 -1.09 9.67
CA PHE A 108 -0.98 -1.24 9.37
C PHE A 108 -1.84 -0.58 10.45
N ASN A 109 -2.94 0.03 10.03
CA ASN A 109 -3.99 0.50 10.92
C ASN A 109 -5.34 0.53 10.17
N ASP A 110 -6.44 0.36 10.92
CA ASP A 110 -7.82 0.47 10.43
C ASP A 110 -8.68 1.48 11.22
N ASP A 111 -8.42 1.70 12.51
CA ASP A 111 -9.28 2.50 13.41
C ASP A 111 -8.54 3.57 14.23
N GLY A 112 -7.49 4.17 13.69
CA GLY A 112 -6.57 5.05 14.44
C GLY A 112 -7.13 6.43 14.84
N LEU A 113 -8.22 6.89 14.23
CA LEU A 113 -8.81 8.21 14.51
C LEU A 113 -10.04 8.16 15.44
N GLY A 114 -10.27 7.02 16.08
CA GLY A 114 -11.44 6.81 16.96
C GLY A 114 -12.75 6.61 16.20
N ASN A 115 -12.66 6.34 14.91
CA ASN A 115 -13.73 6.00 13.99
C ASN A 115 -13.19 4.99 12.97
N LEU A 116 -13.94 4.68 11.93
CA LEU A 116 -13.55 3.73 10.87
C LEU A 116 -12.49 4.31 9.89
N ASN A 117 -11.57 5.11 10.39
CA ASN A 117 -10.51 5.74 9.61
C ASN A 117 -9.13 5.54 10.26
N PRO A 118 -8.13 5.09 9.50
CA PRO A 118 -6.82 4.74 10.02
C PRO A 118 -5.92 5.95 10.21
N SER A 119 -5.01 5.83 11.20
CA SER A 119 -3.90 6.75 11.39
C SER A 119 -2.68 5.99 11.92
N ILE A 120 -1.52 6.20 11.28
CA ILE A 120 -0.23 5.62 11.65
C ILE A 120 0.70 6.74 12.04
N ASP A 121 1.28 6.65 13.25
CA ASP A 121 2.37 7.49 13.70
C ASP A 121 3.70 6.74 13.65
N VAL A 122 4.62 7.19 12.80
CA VAL A 122 5.98 6.66 12.74
C VAL A 122 6.91 7.62 13.46
N TYR A 123 7.51 7.16 14.56
CA TYR A 123 8.46 7.97 15.35
C TYR A 123 9.87 7.81 14.80
N ASN A 124 10.63 8.92 14.81
CA ASN A 124 11.98 9.01 14.24
C ASN A 124 12.01 8.54 12.78
N PRO A 125 11.16 9.12 11.91
CA PRO A 125 11.04 8.66 10.54
C PRO A 125 12.36 8.86 9.76
N VAL A 126 12.65 7.93 8.83
CA VAL A 126 13.89 7.93 8.05
C VAL A 126 13.60 8.35 6.61
N ASN A 127 14.51 9.17 6.04
CA ASN A 127 14.46 9.56 4.64
C ASN A 127 14.41 8.34 3.70
N GLY A 128 13.77 8.49 2.58
CA GLY A 128 13.74 7.46 1.54
C GLY A 128 12.37 7.31 0.91
N VAL A 129 12.11 6.13 0.37
CA VAL A 129 10.86 5.80 -0.32
C VAL A 129 9.87 5.21 0.70
N TRP A 130 8.64 5.69 0.62
CA TRP A 130 7.51 5.28 1.43
C TRP A 130 6.38 4.88 0.49
N ASP A 131 5.97 3.63 0.56
CA ASP A 131 4.90 3.07 -0.25
C ASP A 131 3.63 2.93 0.57
N ILE A 132 2.53 3.51 0.09
CA ILE A 132 1.29 3.64 0.85
C ILE A 132 0.12 3.08 0.04
N TRP A 133 -0.63 2.19 0.66
CA TRP A 133 -1.91 1.68 0.18
C TRP A 133 -3.03 2.20 1.05
N VAL A 134 -4.08 2.72 0.41
CA VAL A 134 -5.33 3.10 1.06
C VAL A 134 -6.40 2.10 0.65
N GLY A 135 -6.68 1.17 1.53
CA GLY A 135 -7.61 0.10 1.29
C GLY A 135 -8.96 0.30 1.98
N THR A 136 -9.78 -0.75 1.92
CA THR A 136 -11.04 -0.86 2.64
C THR A 136 -11.04 -2.09 3.55
N TYR A 137 -11.71 -2.02 4.70
CA TYR A 137 -11.83 -3.18 5.59
C TYR A 137 -12.64 -4.31 4.95
N GLY A 138 -13.75 -3.97 4.31
CA GLY A 138 -14.58 -4.88 3.52
C GLY A 138 -14.27 -4.84 2.04
N THR A 139 -14.99 -5.63 1.26
CA THR A 139 -14.91 -5.61 -0.20
C THR A 139 -15.52 -4.32 -0.76
N GLY A 140 -14.97 -3.80 -1.83
CA GLY A 140 -15.49 -2.62 -2.53
C GLY A 140 -14.49 -1.48 -2.59
N TYR A 141 -14.98 -0.33 -3.03
CA TYR A 141 -14.18 0.88 -3.23
C TYR A 141 -14.94 2.10 -2.70
N CYS A 142 -14.23 3.09 -2.19
CA CYS A 142 -14.80 4.37 -1.83
C CYS A 142 -13.81 5.52 -2.04
N SER A 143 -14.34 6.74 -2.10
CA SER A 143 -13.50 7.94 -2.13
C SER A 143 -12.86 8.16 -0.76
N ALA A 144 -11.57 8.44 -0.76
CA ALA A 144 -10.81 8.76 0.45
C ALA A 144 -9.80 9.87 0.19
N THR A 145 -9.27 10.42 1.27
CA THR A 145 -8.19 11.40 1.28
C THR A 145 -7.07 10.88 2.18
N LEU A 146 -5.88 10.71 1.62
CA LEU A 146 -4.65 10.46 2.37
C LEU A 146 -4.07 11.80 2.81
N THR A 147 -3.58 11.89 4.04
CA THR A 147 -2.88 13.08 4.56
C THR A 147 -1.58 12.65 5.24
N LEU A 148 -0.49 13.36 4.93
CA LEU A 148 0.81 13.24 5.56
C LEU A 148 1.13 14.53 6.33
N GLU A 149 1.73 14.42 7.52
CA GLU A 149 2.10 15.54 8.38
C GLU A 149 3.28 15.18 9.27
N THR A 150 4.27 16.08 9.41
CA THR A 150 5.42 15.93 10.31
C THR A 150 5.27 16.77 11.57
N PHE A 151 5.93 16.33 12.69
CA PHE A 151 5.91 16.99 14.00
C PHE A 151 7.27 16.97 14.66
#